data_1c94b5f0e855c4aa94eda52890f5f9e3
#
_entry.id   1c94b5f0e855c4aa94eda52890f5f9e3
#
_cell.length_a   1.000
_cell.length_b   1.000
_cell.length_c   1.000
_cell.angle_alpha   90.00
_cell.angle_beta   90.00
_cell.angle_gamma   90.00
#
_symmetry.space_group_name_H-M   'P 1'
#
loop_
_entity.id
_entity.type
_entity.pdbx_description
1 polymer ?
#
loop_
_entity_poly.entity_id
_entity_poly.type
_entity_poly.pdbx_seq_one_letter_code
_entity_poly.pdbx_strand_id
1 'polypeptide(L)'
;MVTKARAWAAIAALAVVAPFGLAGCGGDEGERPSFVNGTTGDSGSPNPPAEPLELTVTPANGAKKQPVSTEIGTSVKGGKITNVKLTAEGGGTVPGAMREDGSSWVPASPLKYGKTYTAEVTATTPSGQTETKTTTFTTMAKPKSVIGSGLYLFDDKTYGVAMPVVVEFSPGIPKKDRATVQRRMFVETDPPQPGTWYWVANGTQAYYRAPEYWKPGTTLKVRIGLEGIPLSNGRYGNVDRKATAKIGSRFEMKVDNATKKMSVYEDGKLIRTMPVSLGKKSTPSSSGTMVIMEKKKSTVFDTRDDPNPANRYVTEIDFAQRLTWGGEYIHAAPWSVGDQGRRNVSHGCVNVSTPNARWLFERTKIGDPVTIAGTERKLADGNGWTAWNLSWEEFVKGSALPVPDNLGS
;
A
#
# COMPACT_ATOMS: atom_id res chain seq x y z
N MET A 1 17.43 -17.65 -45.08
CA MET A 1 18.43 -18.68 -44.82
C MET A 1 18.56 -18.89 -43.35
N VAL A 2 18.33 -20.04 -42.93
CA VAL A 2 18.64 -20.91 -41.79
C VAL A 2 17.76 -20.72 -40.56
N THR A 3 16.76 -21.57 -40.53
CA THR A 3 16.00 -22.12 -39.40
C THR A 3 16.89 -22.91 -38.44
N LYS A 4 16.69 -22.78 -37.13
CA LYS A 4 16.96 -23.88 -36.19
C LYS A 4 15.90 -23.91 -35.09
N ALA A 5 15.07 -24.93 -35.19
CA ALA A 5 14.20 -25.43 -34.11
C ALA A 5 15.02 -26.36 -33.19
N ARG A 6 14.71 -26.41 -31.92
CA ARG A 6 14.97 -27.49 -30.95
C ARG A 6 13.95 -27.31 -29.81
N ALA A 7 13.04 -28.14 -29.65
CA ALA A 7 12.91 -29.55 -29.23
C ALA A 7 12.60 -29.59 -27.72
N TRP A 8 11.38 -30.06 -27.46
CA TRP A 8 10.78 -30.35 -26.15
C TRP A 8 11.41 -31.62 -25.54
N ALA A 9 11.63 -31.64 -24.25
CA ALA A 9 11.86 -32.84 -23.48
C ALA A 9 10.82 -32.90 -22.35
N ALA A 10 9.92 -33.84 -22.46
CA ALA A 10 8.98 -34.26 -21.43
C ALA A 10 9.68 -35.21 -20.46
N ILE A 11 9.53 -35.00 -19.16
CA ILE A 11 9.93 -35.97 -18.14
C ILE A 11 8.66 -36.48 -17.48
N ALA A 12 8.47 -37.82 -17.65
CA ALA A 12 7.39 -38.59 -17.08
C ALA A 12 7.68 -38.88 -15.59
N ALA A 13 6.69 -38.68 -14.72
CA ALA A 13 6.70 -39.14 -13.35
C ALA A 13 6.20 -40.59 -13.26
N LEU A 14 7.00 -41.48 -12.72
CA LEU A 14 6.61 -42.87 -12.37
C LEU A 14 5.95 -42.85 -10.98
N ALA A 15 4.69 -43.31 -10.95
CA ALA A 15 4.01 -43.69 -9.72
C ALA A 15 4.32 -45.14 -9.38
N VAL A 16 4.81 -45.41 -8.17
CA VAL A 16 4.98 -46.76 -7.63
C VAL A 16 3.77 -47.06 -6.74
N VAL A 17 2.99 -48.07 -7.14
CA VAL A 17 1.90 -48.67 -6.39
C VAL A 17 2.44 -49.94 -5.73
N ALA A 18 2.30 -50.08 -4.41
CA ALA A 18 2.55 -51.30 -3.66
C ALA A 18 1.20 -52.00 -3.37
N PRO A 19 1.10 -53.35 -3.56
CA PRO A 19 -0.14 -54.06 -3.32
C PRO A 19 -0.28 -54.57 -1.88
N PHE A 20 -1.51 -54.47 -1.37
CA PHE A 20 -1.99 -55.18 -0.17
C PHE A 20 -2.16 -56.68 -0.49
N GLY A 21 -1.63 -57.55 0.38
CA GLY A 21 -1.91 -58.97 0.38
C GLY A 21 -2.63 -59.37 1.68
N LEU A 22 -3.85 -59.85 1.55
CA LEU A 22 -4.64 -60.54 2.55
C LEU A 22 -4.52 -62.05 2.33
N ALA A 23 -4.23 -62.78 3.41
CA ALA A 23 -4.65 -64.19 3.63
C ALA A 23 -4.06 -64.59 4.99
N GLY A 24 -4.71 -65.26 5.93
CA GLY A 24 -5.80 -66.17 5.95
C GLY A 24 -5.56 -67.15 7.08
N CYS A 25 -6.57 -67.53 7.80
CA CYS A 25 -6.73 -68.29 9.01
C CYS A 25 -5.99 -69.64 9.08
N GLY A 26 -5.70 -70.11 10.34
CA GLY A 26 -5.49 -71.53 10.68
C GLY A 26 -5.01 -71.69 12.09
N GLY A 27 -5.86 -72.30 12.97
CA GLY A 27 -5.68 -72.49 14.38
C GLY A 27 -4.75 -73.66 14.71
N ASP A 28 -4.32 -73.79 15.96
CA ASP A 28 -4.77 -74.82 16.89
C ASP A 28 -3.98 -74.77 18.21
N GLU A 29 -4.56 -75.30 19.19
CA GLU A 29 -4.37 -75.37 20.60
C GLU A 29 -2.93 -75.72 21.12
N GLY A 30 -2.65 -75.27 22.40
CA GLY A 30 -1.77 -75.98 23.27
C GLY A 30 -0.96 -75.18 24.27
N GLU A 31 -1.45 -75.19 25.54
CA GLU A 31 -0.70 -75.14 26.80
C GLU A 31 -0.16 -73.79 27.35
N ARG A 32 -0.72 -73.42 28.50
CA ARG A 32 -0.13 -72.59 29.56
C ARG A 32 0.87 -73.41 30.37
N PRO A 33 1.78 -72.93 31.22
CA PRO A 33 1.78 -71.64 31.96
C PRO A 33 3.17 -71.03 32.14
N SER A 34 3.31 -69.86 32.68
CA SER A 34 4.04 -69.51 33.89
C SER A 34 4.40 -68.03 34.03
N PHE A 35 4.12 -67.49 35.15
CA PHE A 35 4.38 -66.14 35.60
C PHE A 35 5.86 -65.80 35.60
N VAL A 36 6.26 -64.66 35.02
CA VAL A 36 7.39 -63.84 35.43
C VAL A 36 7.00 -62.40 35.51
N ASN A 37 7.03 -61.81 36.68
CA ASN A 37 6.96 -60.39 36.93
C ASN A 37 8.08 -59.66 36.14
N GLY A 38 7.73 -59.03 35.04
CA GLY A 38 8.60 -58.08 34.34
C GLY A 38 7.99 -56.70 34.54
N THR A 39 8.60 -55.89 35.36
CA THR A 39 8.40 -54.44 35.43
C THR A 39 8.59 -53.88 34.04
N THR A 40 7.48 -53.52 33.40
CA THR A 40 7.52 -52.68 32.18
C THR A 40 7.97 -51.30 32.60
N GLY A 41 9.26 -51.03 32.46
CA GLY A 41 9.79 -49.71 32.44
C GLY A 41 9.20 -49.01 31.18
N ASP A 42 8.37 -48.04 31.42
CA ASP A 42 7.92 -47.08 30.44
C ASP A 42 9.18 -46.35 29.93
N SER A 43 9.72 -46.81 28.80
CA SER A 43 10.74 -46.06 28.07
C SER A 43 10.09 -44.92 27.35
N GLY A 44 9.63 -43.94 28.11
CA GLY A 44 9.36 -42.63 27.58
C GLY A 44 10.64 -42.12 26.91
N SER A 45 10.62 -42.02 25.60
CA SER A 45 11.66 -41.30 24.82
C SER A 45 11.90 -39.97 25.52
N PRO A 46 13.12 -39.63 25.94
CA PRO A 46 13.34 -38.33 26.55
C PRO A 46 12.96 -37.25 25.54
N ASN A 47 11.96 -36.46 25.89
CA ASN A 47 11.69 -35.23 25.13
C ASN A 47 13.03 -34.49 25.01
N PRO A 48 13.42 -34.02 23.82
CA PRO A 48 14.64 -33.24 23.68
C PRO A 48 14.61 -32.10 24.72
N PRO A 49 15.75 -31.80 25.36
CA PRO A 49 15.81 -30.72 26.34
C PRO A 49 15.17 -29.46 25.77
N ALA A 50 14.22 -28.88 26.49
CA ALA A 50 13.61 -27.65 26.09
C ALA A 50 14.69 -26.59 25.84
N GLU A 51 14.72 -25.96 24.68
CA GLU A 51 15.65 -24.88 24.41
C GLU A 51 15.52 -23.80 25.50
N PRO A 52 16.64 -23.30 26.05
CA PRO A 52 16.59 -22.24 27.04
C PRO A 52 15.91 -21.01 26.49
N LEU A 53 15.06 -20.37 27.30
CA LEU A 53 14.41 -19.12 26.93
C LEU A 53 15.45 -18.00 26.89
N GLU A 54 15.69 -17.45 25.72
CA GLU A 54 16.55 -16.28 25.53
C GLU A 54 15.72 -15.11 25.00
N LEU A 55 15.63 -14.03 25.77
CA LEU A 55 14.92 -12.81 25.41
C LEU A 55 15.89 -11.64 25.19
N THR A 56 15.82 -10.98 24.04
CA THR A 56 16.54 -9.74 23.78
C THR A 56 15.53 -8.61 23.51
N VAL A 57 15.79 -7.45 24.12
CA VAL A 57 14.92 -6.26 24.01
C VAL A 57 15.74 -5.05 23.57
N THR A 58 15.22 -4.28 22.63
CA THR A 58 15.79 -2.99 22.22
C THR A 58 14.71 -1.89 22.36
N PRO A 59 15.11 -0.64 22.73
CA PRO A 59 16.45 -0.16 23.00
C PRO A 59 17.09 -0.84 24.23
N ALA A 60 18.43 -0.89 24.24
CA ALA A 60 19.16 -1.38 25.40
C ALA A 60 18.87 -0.52 26.65
N ASN A 61 19.03 -1.11 27.85
CA ASN A 61 18.86 -0.37 29.08
C ASN A 61 19.84 0.81 29.19
N GLY A 62 19.33 1.98 29.53
CA GLY A 62 20.09 3.23 29.60
C GLY A 62 20.34 3.92 28.27
N ALA A 63 19.77 3.43 27.16
CA ALA A 63 19.91 4.06 25.85
C ALA A 63 19.37 5.50 25.85
N LYS A 64 20.15 6.43 25.27
CA LYS A 64 19.84 7.85 25.26
C LYS A 64 19.52 8.36 23.84
N LYS A 65 18.78 9.46 23.78
CA LYS A 65 18.46 10.18 22.52
C LYS A 65 17.79 9.28 21.46
N GLN A 66 16.99 8.33 21.90
CA GLN A 66 16.27 7.47 20.96
C GLN A 66 15.25 8.28 20.15
N PRO A 67 15.04 7.98 18.86
CA PRO A 67 14.00 8.62 18.07
C PRO A 67 12.62 8.52 18.74
N VAL A 68 11.75 9.54 18.59
CA VAL A 68 10.38 9.43 19.11
C VAL A 68 9.54 8.40 18.37
N SER A 69 10.02 7.92 17.21
CA SER A 69 9.48 6.79 16.45
C SER A 69 9.98 5.42 16.95
N THR A 70 10.74 5.36 18.05
CA THR A 70 11.31 4.13 18.59
C THR A 70 10.25 3.05 18.81
N GLU A 71 10.53 1.86 18.31
CA GLU A 71 9.79 0.63 18.56
C GLU A 71 10.50 -0.18 19.65
N ILE A 72 9.77 -1.00 20.35
CA ILE A 72 10.37 -1.97 21.28
C ILE A 72 10.65 -3.24 20.47
N GLY A 73 11.87 -3.38 20.00
CA GLY A 73 12.33 -4.55 19.26
C GLY A 73 12.46 -5.75 20.20
N THR A 74 12.02 -6.90 19.75
CA THR A 74 12.03 -8.15 20.52
C THR A 74 12.64 -9.28 19.69
N SER A 75 13.48 -10.08 20.31
CA SER A 75 13.96 -11.36 19.77
C SER A 75 13.88 -12.39 20.87
N VAL A 76 13.26 -13.54 20.59
CA VAL A 76 13.07 -14.62 21.55
C VAL A 76 13.42 -15.95 20.92
N LYS A 77 14.16 -16.81 21.68
CA LYS A 77 14.37 -18.22 21.36
C LYS A 77 13.76 -19.06 22.46
N GLY A 78 13.30 -20.27 22.15
CA GLY A 78 12.68 -21.19 23.09
C GLY A 78 11.31 -20.78 23.64
N GLY A 79 10.69 -19.69 23.08
CA GLY A 79 9.40 -19.18 23.54
C GLY A 79 8.76 -18.20 22.59
N LYS A 80 7.75 -17.49 23.07
CA LYS A 80 7.05 -16.42 22.36
C LYS A 80 6.86 -15.19 23.25
N ILE A 81 6.80 -14.01 22.66
CA ILE A 81 6.44 -12.78 23.36
C ILE A 81 4.96 -12.85 23.76
N THR A 82 4.67 -12.68 25.04
CA THR A 82 3.29 -12.74 25.59
C THR A 82 2.81 -11.38 26.07
N ASN A 83 3.71 -10.48 26.46
CA ASN A 83 3.33 -9.14 26.88
C ASN A 83 4.42 -8.11 26.53
N VAL A 84 4.00 -6.93 26.12
CA VAL A 84 4.86 -5.73 26.02
C VAL A 84 4.12 -4.56 26.66
N LYS A 85 4.72 -3.97 27.67
CA LYS A 85 4.20 -2.78 28.36
C LYS A 85 5.22 -1.65 28.27
N LEU A 86 4.83 -0.53 27.70
CA LEU A 86 5.65 0.68 27.66
C LEU A 86 5.04 1.73 28.57
N THR A 87 5.82 2.25 29.50
CA THR A 87 5.38 3.25 30.47
C THR A 87 6.22 4.52 30.32
N ALA A 88 5.57 5.66 30.28
CA ALA A 88 6.24 6.96 30.31
C ALA A 88 6.63 7.33 31.75
N GLU A 89 7.67 8.13 31.92
CA GLU A 89 8.00 8.75 33.18
C GLU A 89 6.78 9.52 33.75
N GLY A 90 6.41 9.24 35.00
CA GLY A 90 5.18 9.71 35.62
C GLY A 90 4.01 8.73 35.57
N GLY A 91 4.22 7.49 35.03
CA GLY A 91 3.30 6.35 35.18
C GLY A 91 2.25 6.14 34.08
N GLY A 92 2.26 6.94 33.01
CA GLY A 92 1.31 6.78 31.89
C GLY A 92 1.67 5.60 30.98
N THR A 93 0.77 4.63 30.78
CA THR A 93 0.95 3.55 29.79
C THR A 93 0.81 4.08 28.37
N VAL A 94 1.75 3.71 27.50
CA VAL A 94 1.73 4.04 26.07
C VAL A 94 0.98 2.91 25.34
N PRO A 95 -0.09 3.21 24.58
CA PRO A 95 -0.76 2.20 23.75
C PRO A 95 0.10 1.83 22.53
N GLY A 96 -0.03 0.59 22.05
CA GLY A 96 0.68 0.09 20.88
C GLY A 96 0.30 -1.35 20.54
N ALA A 97 0.93 -1.92 19.51
CA ALA A 97 0.70 -3.29 19.08
C ALA A 97 1.98 -3.94 18.55
N MET A 98 2.05 -5.27 18.62
CA MET A 98 3.10 -6.05 17.97
C MET A 98 2.93 -5.97 16.44
N ARG A 99 4.03 -5.97 15.70
CA ARG A 99 4.02 -6.26 14.27
C ARG A 99 3.60 -7.70 14.03
N GLU A 100 3.01 -7.96 12.88
CA GLU A 100 2.58 -9.31 12.48
C GLU A 100 3.76 -10.30 12.45
N ASP A 101 4.95 -9.83 12.07
CA ASP A 101 6.18 -10.63 12.04
C ASP A 101 6.81 -10.85 13.44
N GLY A 102 6.20 -10.31 14.48
CA GLY A 102 6.69 -10.42 15.86
C GLY A 102 8.01 -9.69 16.15
N SER A 103 8.55 -8.94 15.19
CA SER A 103 9.89 -8.31 15.30
C SER A 103 9.96 -7.15 16.28
N SER A 104 8.86 -6.43 16.46
CA SER A 104 8.80 -5.30 17.39
C SER A 104 7.38 -4.92 17.77
N TRP A 105 7.26 -4.24 18.91
CA TRP A 105 6.04 -3.58 19.34
C TRP A 105 6.11 -2.09 18.97
N VAL A 106 5.07 -1.62 18.28
CA VAL A 106 4.98 -0.26 17.70
C VAL A 106 4.06 0.60 18.55
N PRO A 107 4.53 1.71 19.13
CA PRO A 107 3.65 2.67 19.80
C PRO A 107 2.58 3.20 18.85
N ALA A 108 1.33 3.32 19.31
CA ALA A 108 0.21 3.83 18.52
C ALA A 108 0.32 5.30 18.13
N SER A 109 1.25 6.03 18.76
CA SER A 109 1.59 7.42 18.45
C SER A 109 3.07 7.66 18.76
N PRO A 110 3.70 8.71 18.22
CA PRO A 110 5.08 9.05 18.54
C PRO A 110 5.25 9.25 20.04
N LEU A 111 6.39 8.85 20.57
CA LEU A 111 6.79 9.16 21.93
C LEU A 111 7.01 10.66 22.09
N LYS A 112 6.93 11.17 23.31
CA LYS A 112 7.23 12.60 23.58
C LYS A 112 8.73 12.85 23.53
N TYR A 113 9.15 13.97 23.02
CA TYR A 113 10.54 14.42 23.01
C TYR A 113 11.09 14.66 24.42
N GLY A 114 12.35 14.27 24.63
CA GLY A 114 13.08 14.51 25.89
C GLY A 114 12.48 13.85 27.12
N LYS A 115 11.82 12.69 26.94
CA LYS A 115 11.17 11.93 28.01
C LYS A 115 11.85 10.59 28.23
N THR A 116 11.72 10.07 29.46
CA THR A 116 12.14 8.74 29.84
C THR A 116 10.98 7.75 29.69
N TYR A 117 11.29 6.57 29.21
CA TYR A 117 10.34 5.46 29.05
C TYR A 117 10.93 4.17 29.60
N THR A 118 10.08 3.33 30.16
CA THR A 118 10.43 1.98 30.64
C THR A 118 9.61 0.97 29.86
N ALA A 119 10.28 0.03 29.19
CA ALA A 119 9.68 -1.09 28.51
C ALA A 119 9.86 -2.37 29.33
N GLU A 120 8.76 -3.06 29.59
CA GLU A 120 8.70 -4.40 30.19
C GLU A 120 8.24 -5.38 29.12
N VAL A 121 9.06 -6.37 28.80
CA VAL A 121 8.76 -7.39 27.79
C VAL A 121 8.80 -8.76 28.44
N THR A 122 7.72 -9.51 28.33
CA THR A 122 7.60 -10.87 28.85
C THR A 122 7.55 -11.88 27.72
N ALA A 123 8.38 -12.90 27.81
CA ALA A 123 8.34 -14.06 26.94
C ALA A 123 7.96 -15.30 27.75
N THR A 124 7.29 -16.27 27.09
CA THR A 124 6.82 -17.51 27.73
C THR A 124 7.19 -18.70 26.85
N THR A 125 7.76 -19.77 27.46
CA THR A 125 8.02 -21.05 26.79
C THR A 125 6.71 -21.84 26.59
N PRO A 126 6.68 -22.88 25.75
CA PRO A 126 5.54 -23.80 25.65
C PRO A 126 5.19 -24.51 26.97
N SER A 127 6.19 -24.70 27.84
CA SER A 127 6.00 -25.28 29.18
C SER A 127 5.51 -24.31 30.25
N GLY A 128 5.30 -23.03 29.89
CA GLY A 128 4.78 -22.01 30.79
C GLY A 128 5.82 -21.24 31.60
N GLN A 129 7.13 -21.50 31.43
CA GLN A 129 8.17 -20.67 32.04
C GLN A 129 8.15 -19.27 31.44
N THR A 130 8.33 -18.25 32.28
CA THR A 130 8.33 -16.85 31.85
C THR A 130 9.64 -16.15 32.15
N GLU A 131 10.10 -15.30 31.25
CA GLU A 131 11.19 -14.35 31.48
C GLU A 131 10.67 -12.94 31.17
N THR A 132 10.94 -11.97 32.04
CA THR A 132 10.62 -10.58 31.83
C THR A 132 11.90 -9.76 31.81
N LYS A 133 12.11 -9.00 30.74
CA LYS A 133 13.18 -7.99 30.64
C LYS A 133 12.62 -6.59 30.71
N THR A 134 13.28 -5.78 31.53
CA THR A 134 12.97 -4.35 31.67
C THR A 134 14.12 -3.53 31.11
N THR A 135 13.80 -2.58 30.25
CA THR A 135 14.76 -1.59 29.73
C THR A 135 14.22 -0.18 29.89
N THR A 136 15.11 0.74 30.23
CA THR A 136 14.78 2.18 30.36
C THR A 136 15.59 2.94 29.33
N PHE A 137 14.94 3.91 28.66
CA PHE A 137 15.61 4.73 27.64
C PHE A 137 15.06 6.15 27.63
N THR A 138 15.82 7.11 27.08
CA THR A 138 15.35 8.49 26.90
C THR A 138 15.23 8.83 25.43
N THR A 139 14.21 9.62 25.10
CA THR A 139 14.00 10.11 23.75
C THR A 139 14.83 11.35 23.44
N MET A 140 15.03 11.62 22.17
CA MET A 140 15.76 12.78 21.63
C MET A 140 15.01 14.09 21.89
N ALA A 141 15.73 15.21 21.82
CA ALA A 141 15.14 16.53 21.70
C ALA A 141 14.49 16.71 20.31
N LYS A 142 13.54 17.66 20.20
CA LYS A 142 12.88 17.92 18.92
C LYS A 142 13.90 18.40 17.87
N PRO A 143 13.98 17.72 16.70
CA PRO A 143 14.96 18.05 15.67
C PRO A 143 14.60 19.37 14.99
N LYS A 144 15.62 20.12 14.58
CA LYS A 144 15.46 21.36 13.82
C LYS A 144 15.31 21.13 12.32
N SER A 145 15.95 20.09 11.80
CA SER A 145 15.96 19.78 10.37
C SER A 145 15.00 18.61 10.09
N VAL A 146 13.96 18.87 9.32
CA VAL A 146 12.92 17.87 9.03
C VAL A 146 12.63 17.74 7.54
N ILE A 147 12.04 16.62 7.15
CA ILE A 147 11.38 16.41 5.86
C ILE A 147 9.88 16.55 6.06
N GLY A 148 9.25 17.38 5.24
CA GLY A 148 7.81 17.54 5.19
C GLY A 148 7.14 16.31 4.58
N SER A 149 5.94 15.98 5.05
CA SER A 149 5.09 14.95 4.46
C SER A 149 3.66 15.46 4.26
N GLY A 150 2.96 14.90 3.28
CA GLY A 150 1.53 15.10 3.00
C GLY A 150 0.83 13.75 2.86
N LEU A 151 -0.45 13.67 3.25
CA LEU A 151 -1.31 12.52 3.00
C LEU A 151 -2.57 13.01 2.30
N TYR A 152 -2.87 12.46 1.12
CA TYR A 152 -4.05 12.83 0.32
C TYR A 152 -5.29 11.99 0.65
N LEU A 153 -5.40 11.57 1.87
CA LEU A 153 -6.58 10.92 2.42
C LEU A 153 -7.03 11.69 3.66
N PHE A 154 -8.32 11.99 3.78
CA PHE A 154 -8.87 12.77 4.88
C PHE A 154 -9.97 12.00 5.58
N ASP A 155 -10.12 12.24 6.88
CA ASP A 155 -11.15 11.62 7.71
C ASP A 155 -12.56 11.90 7.17
N ASP A 156 -13.43 10.92 7.33
CA ASP A 156 -14.86 10.99 7.00
C ASP A 156 -15.16 11.32 5.52
N LYS A 157 -14.19 11.15 4.62
CA LYS A 157 -14.38 11.30 3.18
C LYS A 157 -14.66 9.97 2.52
N THR A 158 -15.45 10.04 1.45
CA THR A 158 -15.71 8.91 0.55
C THR A 158 -14.97 9.13 -0.76
N TYR A 159 -14.18 8.15 -1.16
CA TYR A 159 -13.35 8.17 -2.37
C TYR A 159 -13.82 7.14 -3.40
N GLY A 160 -13.37 7.29 -4.65
CA GLY A 160 -13.58 6.32 -5.70
C GLY A 160 -12.78 5.04 -5.49
N VAL A 161 -13.18 3.98 -6.19
CA VAL A 161 -12.59 2.62 -6.04
C VAL A 161 -11.12 2.54 -6.43
N ALA A 162 -10.62 3.48 -7.21
CA ALA A 162 -9.21 3.54 -7.62
C ALA A 162 -8.38 4.55 -6.79
N MET A 163 -8.88 5.03 -5.66
CA MET A 163 -8.12 5.94 -4.79
C MET A 163 -6.86 5.25 -4.25
N PRO A 164 -5.65 5.58 -4.70
CA PRO A 164 -4.45 5.09 -4.04
C PRO A 164 -4.27 5.84 -2.72
N VAL A 165 -3.64 5.20 -1.71
CA VAL A 165 -3.10 5.99 -0.59
C VAL A 165 -1.87 6.71 -1.09
N VAL A 166 -1.89 8.03 -1.10
CA VAL A 166 -0.81 8.87 -1.63
C VAL A 166 -0.12 9.62 -0.50
N VAL A 167 1.18 9.42 -0.39
CA VAL A 167 2.04 10.19 0.53
C VAL A 167 3.02 11.02 -0.29
N GLU A 168 3.08 12.31 0.00
CA GLU A 168 4.08 13.22 -0.57
C GLU A 168 5.19 13.54 0.43
N PHE A 169 6.38 13.82 -0.09
CA PHE A 169 7.56 14.19 0.67
C PHE A 169 8.25 15.41 0.07
N SER A 170 8.61 16.36 0.93
CA SER A 170 9.36 17.56 0.51
C SER A 170 10.51 17.83 1.48
N PRO A 171 11.78 17.73 1.00
CA PRO A 171 12.21 17.12 -0.25
C PRO A 171 11.93 15.62 -0.31
N GLY A 172 12.11 15.00 -1.50
CA GLY A 172 11.93 13.56 -1.69
C GLY A 172 12.83 12.70 -0.79
N ILE A 173 12.36 11.49 -0.48
CA ILE A 173 13.09 10.52 0.37
C ILE A 173 14.23 9.89 -0.44
N PRO A 174 15.51 9.95 0.04
CA PRO A 174 16.62 9.26 -0.57
C PRO A 174 16.36 7.75 -0.70
N LYS A 175 16.78 7.12 -1.80
CA LYS A 175 16.50 5.70 -2.07
C LYS A 175 16.90 4.78 -0.92
N LYS A 176 18.04 5.04 -0.26
CA LYS A 176 18.53 4.24 0.88
C LYS A 176 17.69 4.34 2.15
N ASP A 177 16.87 5.38 2.28
CA ASP A 177 16.00 5.61 3.45
C ASP A 177 14.57 5.10 3.24
N ARG A 178 14.18 4.75 1.98
CA ARG A 178 12.80 4.40 1.64
C ARG A 178 12.30 3.18 2.40
N ALA A 179 13.13 2.16 2.60
CA ALA A 179 12.75 0.98 3.38
C ALA A 179 12.42 1.34 4.83
N THR A 180 13.23 2.18 5.47
CA THR A 180 13.00 2.67 6.84
C THR A 180 11.69 3.46 6.93
N VAL A 181 11.42 4.33 5.96
CA VAL A 181 10.18 5.12 5.89
C VAL A 181 8.99 4.21 5.63
N GLN A 182 9.08 3.29 4.66
CA GLN A 182 7.99 2.39 4.27
C GLN A 182 7.55 1.48 5.43
N ARG A 183 8.48 1.00 6.27
CA ARG A 183 8.14 0.23 7.49
C ARG A 183 7.21 0.98 8.46
N ARG A 184 7.11 2.30 8.34
CA ARG A 184 6.30 3.18 9.18
C ARG A 184 5.03 3.70 8.49
N MET A 185 4.71 3.16 7.31
CA MET A 185 3.55 3.54 6.51
C MET A 185 2.54 2.38 6.54
N PHE A 186 1.58 2.45 7.45
CA PHE A 186 0.62 1.39 7.74
C PHE A 186 -0.70 1.67 7.02
N VAL A 187 -1.24 0.64 6.36
CA VAL A 187 -2.57 0.67 5.73
C VAL A 187 -3.33 -0.57 6.16
N GLU A 188 -4.47 -0.37 6.76
CA GLU A 188 -5.43 -1.40 7.13
C GLU A 188 -6.71 -1.21 6.33
N THR A 189 -7.33 -2.29 5.92
CA THR A 189 -8.58 -2.27 5.14
C THR A 189 -9.63 -3.18 5.77
N ASP A 190 -10.89 -2.74 5.74
CA ASP A 190 -12.03 -3.55 6.18
C ASP A 190 -13.13 -3.48 5.10
N PRO A 191 -13.45 -4.61 4.42
CA PRO A 191 -12.82 -5.94 4.56
C PRO A 191 -11.34 -5.96 4.15
N PRO A 192 -10.55 -6.96 4.62
CA PRO A 192 -9.14 -7.07 4.30
C PRO A 192 -8.89 -7.13 2.79
N GLN A 193 -8.06 -6.23 2.31
CA GLN A 193 -7.65 -6.14 0.91
C GLN A 193 -6.18 -5.66 0.88
N PRO A 194 -5.23 -6.58 1.12
CA PRO A 194 -3.83 -6.21 1.26
C PRO A 194 -3.23 -5.69 -0.04
N GLY A 195 -2.21 -4.87 0.08
CA GLY A 195 -1.50 -4.25 -1.03
C GLY A 195 -0.04 -3.98 -0.70
N THR A 196 0.61 -3.18 -1.53
CA THR A 196 1.99 -2.75 -1.30
C THR A 196 2.20 -1.30 -1.72
N TRP A 197 3.39 -0.76 -1.39
CA TRP A 197 3.82 0.58 -1.75
C TRP A 197 4.65 0.57 -3.04
N TYR A 198 4.51 1.63 -3.81
CA TYR A 198 5.35 1.98 -4.96
C TYR A 198 5.95 3.37 -4.73
N TRP A 199 7.25 3.53 -4.96
CA TRP A 199 7.94 4.81 -4.87
C TRP A 199 8.18 5.40 -6.25
N VAL A 200 7.72 6.61 -6.48
CA VAL A 200 8.10 7.39 -7.67
C VAL A 200 9.64 7.59 -7.66
N ALA A 201 10.25 7.58 -8.84
CA ALA A 201 11.71 7.53 -9.00
C ALA A 201 12.48 8.58 -8.18
N ASN A 202 11.98 9.83 -8.13
CA ASN A 202 12.60 10.93 -7.37
C ASN A 202 12.30 10.90 -5.86
N GLY A 203 11.47 9.95 -5.38
CA GLY A 203 11.11 9.80 -3.97
C GLY A 203 10.22 10.88 -3.39
N THR A 204 9.62 11.74 -4.22
CA THR A 204 8.71 12.78 -3.77
C THR A 204 7.31 12.27 -3.46
N GLN A 205 6.95 11.07 -3.97
CA GLN A 205 5.67 10.43 -3.72
C GLN A 205 5.83 8.93 -3.52
N ALA A 206 4.94 8.36 -2.72
CA ALA A 206 4.71 6.93 -2.62
C ALA A 206 3.21 6.65 -2.71
N TYR A 207 2.86 5.58 -3.44
CA TYR A 207 1.48 5.13 -3.63
C TYR A 207 1.29 3.75 -3.00
N TYR A 208 0.16 3.54 -2.33
CA TYR A 208 -0.25 2.21 -1.90
C TYR A 208 -1.55 1.82 -2.59
N ARG A 209 -1.61 0.61 -3.13
CA ARG A 209 -2.81 -0.01 -3.66
C ARG A 209 -2.78 -1.53 -3.49
N ALA A 210 -3.94 -2.14 -3.58
CA ALA A 210 -4.08 -3.59 -3.77
C ALA A 210 -3.83 -3.98 -5.26
N PRO A 211 -3.76 -5.26 -5.60
CA PRO A 211 -3.68 -5.71 -7.00
C PRO A 211 -4.82 -5.18 -7.87
N GLU A 212 -6.02 -5.13 -7.31
CA GLU A 212 -7.23 -4.62 -7.96
C GLU A 212 -7.78 -3.39 -7.26
N TYR A 213 -8.76 -2.73 -7.88
CA TYR A 213 -9.49 -1.63 -7.26
C TYR A 213 -10.10 -2.05 -5.91
N TRP A 214 -10.21 -1.11 -5.02
CA TRP A 214 -10.88 -1.33 -3.73
C TRP A 214 -12.32 -1.81 -3.94
N LYS A 215 -12.76 -2.74 -3.12
CA LYS A 215 -14.17 -3.15 -3.10
C LYS A 215 -15.03 -1.98 -2.61
N PRO A 216 -16.19 -1.72 -3.22
CA PRO A 216 -17.14 -0.74 -2.70
C PRO A 216 -17.47 -1.00 -1.22
N GLY A 217 -17.53 0.05 -0.42
CA GLY A 217 -17.79 -0.03 1.02
C GLY A 217 -16.55 -0.26 1.89
N THR A 218 -15.37 -0.55 1.30
CA THR A 218 -14.14 -0.72 2.07
C THR A 218 -13.83 0.52 2.91
N THR A 219 -13.46 0.30 4.17
CA THR A 219 -12.85 1.31 5.03
C THR A 219 -11.34 1.23 4.94
N LEU A 220 -10.69 2.36 4.65
CA LEU A 220 -9.23 2.51 4.67
C LEU A 220 -8.84 3.20 5.97
N LYS A 221 -7.98 2.57 6.79
CA LYS A 221 -7.33 3.19 7.95
C LYS A 221 -5.84 3.31 7.64
N VAL A 222 -5.34 4.53 7.66
CA VAL A 222 -3.96 4.83 7.27
C VAL A 222 -3.25 5.54 8.42
N ARG A 223 -2.02 5.09 8.70
CA ARG A 223 -1.08 5.80 9.57
C ARG A 223 0.28 5.91 8.87
N ILE A 224 0.74 7.12 8.69
CA ILE A 224 2.08 7.46 8.19
C ILE A 224 2.89 7.94 9.39
N GLY A 225 3.56 7.00 10.05
CA GLY A 225 4.19 7.17 11.36
C GLY A 225 5.61 7.70 11.26
N LEU A 226 5.80 8.93 10.74
CA LEU A 226 7.11 9.47 10.36
C LEU A 226 7.75 10.38 11.40
N GLU A 227 7.05 10.86 12.39
CA GLU A 227 7.61 11.83 13.35
C GLU A 227 8.87 11.28 14.02
N GLY A 228 9.96 12.02 13.89
CA GLY A 228 11.24 11.68 14.51
C GLY A 228 12.00 10.53 13.86
N ILE A 229 11.57 9.97 12.72
CA ILE A 229 12.36 8.98 11.97
C ILE A 229 13.65 9.63 11.49
N PRO A 230 14.84 9.10 11.86
CA PRO A 230 16.09 9.59 11.35
C PRO A 230 16.30 9.18 9.89
N LEU A 231 16.80 10.10 9.08
CA LEU A 231 17.17 9.89 7.69
C LEU A 231 18.64 10.11 7.48
N SER A 232 19.21 9.44 6.48
CA SER A 232 20.65 9.43 6.21
C SER A 232 21.27 10.79 5.87
N ASN A 233 20.45 11.79 5.54
CA ASN A 233 20.86 13.17 5.26
C ASN A 233 20.85 14.08 6.49
N GLY A 234 20.75 13.50 7.70
CA GLY A 234 20.70 14.24 8.98
C GLY A 234 19.36 14.93 9.25
N ARG A 235 18.33 14.67 8.45
CA ARG A 235 16.97 15.15 8.66
C ARG A 235 16.11 14.10 9.35
N TYR A 236 14.97 14.52 9.83
CA TYR A 236 14.00 13.66 10.51
C TYR A 236 12.62 13.83 9.89
N GLY A 237 11.78 12.81 9.97
CA GLY A 237 10.38 12.94 9.62
C GLY A 237 9.70 13.97 10.51
N ASN A 238 8.80 14.78 9.95
CA ASN A 238 8.22 15.95 10.62
C ASN A 238 7.06 15.62 11.56
N VAL A 239 6.15 14.74 11.14
CA VAL A 239 4.88 14.49 11.83
C VAL A 239 4.28 13.14 11.44
N ASP A 240 3.55 12.50 12.37
CA ASP A 240 2.64 11.40 12.07
C ASP A 240 1.36 11.93 11.43
N ARG A 241 0.88 11.21 10.41
CA ARG A 241 -0.42 11.47 9.78
C ARG A 241 -1.31 10.27 9.91
N LYS A 242 -2.59 10.49 10.13
CA LYS A 242 -3.62 9.45 10.19
C LYS A 242 -4.83 9.88 9.39
N ALA A 243 -5.52 8.93 8.80
CA ALA A 243 -6.83 9.16 8.20
C ALA A 243 -7.63 7.87 8.18
N THR A 244 -8.95 8.01 8.31
CA THR A 244 -9.92 6.93 8.11
C THR A 244 -10.92 7.40 7.07
N ALA A 245 -11.03 6.67 5.96
CA ALA A 245 -11.88 7.03 4.84
C ALA A 245 -12.66 5.82 4.32
N LYS A 246 -13.69 6.07 3.52
CA LYS A 246 -14.53 5.03 2.91
C LYS A 246 -14.36 5.03 1.39
N ILE A 247 -14.54 3.86 0.79
CA ILE A 247 -14.63 3.68 -0.65
C ILE A 247 -16.11 3.62 -1.04
N GLY A 248 -16.48 4.43 -2.03
CA GLY A 248 -17.84 4.51 -2.56
C GLY A 248 -18.15 3.41 -3.58
N SER A 249 -19.26 3.59 -4.33
CA SER A 249 -19.62 2.76 -5.47
C SER A 249 -18.55 2.80 -6.56
N ARG A 250 -18.48 1.75 -7.37
CA ARG A 250 -17.56 1.66 -8.51
C ARG A 250 -18.06 2.53 -9.66
N PHE A 251 -17.40 3.64 -9.93
CA PHE A 251 -17.71 4.57 -11.00
C PHE A 251 -16.48 4.76 -11.88
N GLU A 252 -16.57 4.36 -13.14
CA GLU A 252 -15.43 4.31 -14.08
C GLU A 252 -15.73 5.07 -15.36
N MET A 253 -14.73 5.76 -15.88
CA MET A 253 -14.80 6.47 -17.16
C MET A 253 -13.74 5.92 -18.12
N LYS A 254 -14.17 5.53 -19.33
CA LYS A 254 -13.29 5.05 -20.40
C LYS A 254 -13.45 5.93 -21.62
N VAL A 255 -12.37 6.57 -22.03
CA VAL A 255 -12.30 7.46 -23.18
C VAL A 255 -11.52 6.79 -24.30
N ASP A 256 -12.16 6.65 -25.44
CA ASP A 256 -11.54 6.12 -26.65
C ASP A 256 -11.29 7.27 -27.66
N ASN A 257 -10.00 7.50 -27.97
CA ASN A 257 -9.61 8.52 -28.92
C ASN A 257 -10.05 8.20 -30.35
N ALA A 258 -10.19 6.93 -30.75
CA ALA A 258 -10.63 6.58 -32.11
C ALA A 258 -12.07 7.02 -32.34
N THR A 259 -12.96 6.77 -31.38
CA THR A 259 -14.38 7.10 -31.48
C THR A 259 -14.73 8.48 -30.94
N LYS A 260 -13.81 9.15 -30.23
CA LYS A 260 -14.03 10.44 -29.55
C LYS A 260 -15.21 10.37 -28.56
N LYS A 261 -15.34 9.24 -27.86
CA LYS A 261 -16.42 9.01 -26.91
C LYS A 261 -15.87 8.64 -25.53
N MET A 262 -16.58 9.08 -24.51
CA MET A 262 -16.43 8.61 -23.14
C MET A 262 -17.59 7.68 -22.81
N SER A 263 -17.28 6.48 -22.37
CA SER A 263 -18.24 5.51 -21.79
C SER A 263 -18.11 5.54 -20.28
N VAL A 264 -19.22 5.70 -19.58
CA VAL A 264 -19.29 5.78 -18.12
C VAL A 264 -20.00 4.54 -17.60
N TYR A 265 -19.36 3.90 -16.62
CA TYR A 265 -19.86 2.68 -15.99
C TYR A 265 -20.11 2.92 -14.51
N GLU A 266 -21.18 2.35 -13.99
CA GLU A 266 -21.45 2.25 -12.57
C GLU A 266 -21.69 0.77 -12.23
N ASP A 267 -20.92 0.26 -11.27
CA ASP A 267 -20.91 -1.16 -10.87
C ASP A 267 -20.81 -2.13 -12.06
N GLY A 268 -19.96 -1.77 -13.03
CA GLY A 268 -19.68 -2.55 -14.25
C GLY A 268 -20.72 -2.40 -15.35
N LYS A 269 -21.85 -1.70 -15.12
CA LYS A 269 -22.89 -1.45 -16.14
C LYS A 269 -22.64 -0.14 -16.87
N LEU A 270 -22.71 -0.15 -18.19
CA LEU A 270 -22.68 1.08 -19.00
C LEU A 270 -23.95 1.89 -18.71
N ILE A 271 -23.78 3.08 -18.13
CA ILE A 271 -24.91 3.98 -17.79
C ILE A 271 -25.00 5.20 -18.70
N ARG A 272 -23.89 5.57 -19.36
CA ARG A 272 -23.88 6.72 -20.26
C ARG A 272 -22.73 6.64 -21.26
N THR A 273 -22.97 7.14 -22.47
CA THR A 273 -21.93 7.43 -23.44
C THR A 273 -22.08 8.89 -23.86
N MET A 274 -20.98 9.60 -23.96
CA MET A 274 -20.98 11.02 -24.35
C MET A 274 -19.84 11.35 -25.31
N PRO A 275 -20.05 12.29 -26.26
CA PRO A 275 -18.98 12.76 -27.12
C PRO A 275 -17.97 13.58 -26.33
N VAL A 276 -16.69 13.47 -26.69
CA VAL A 276 -15.58 14.24 -26.11
C VAL A 276 -14.68 14.80 -27.20
N SER A 277 -13.89 15.80 -26.84
CA SER A 277 -12.77 16.28 -27.67
C SER A 277 -11.52 16.28 -26.78
N LEU A 278 -10.49 15.58 -27.22
CA LEU A 278 -9.21 15.45 -26.53
C LEU A 278 -8.19 16.50 -27.01
N GLY A 279 -6.95 16.39 -26.55
CA GLY A 279 -5.85 17.22 -26.97
C GLY A 279 -5.55 17.10 -28.46
N LYS A 280 -5.37 18.25 -29.14
CA LYS A 280 -4.93 18.33 -30.55
C LYS A 280 -3.54 17.67 -30.71
N LYS A 281 -3.14 17.37 -31.96
CA LYS A 281 -1.88 16.66 -32.26
C LYS A 281 -0.63 17.33 -31.65
N SER A 282 -0.59 18.66 -31.53
CA SER A 282 0.54 19.38 -30.92
C SER A 282 0.56 19.31 -29.37
N THR A 283 -0.58 19.05 -28.75
CA THR A 283 -0.75 18.97 -27.29
C THR A 283 -1.70 17.81 -26.94
N PRO A 284 -1.30 16.55 -27.24
CA PRO A 284 -2.22 15.41 -27.07
C PRO A 284 -2.50 15.14 -25.59
N SER A 285 -3.70 14.64 -25.30
CA SER A 285 -4.03 14.08 -23.99
C SER A 285 -3.18 12.84 -23.70
N SER A 286 -2.89 12.55 -22.45
CA SER A 286 -2.15 11.35 -22.07
C SER A 286 -3.03 10.11 -22.13
N SER A 287 -2.56 9.04 -22.80
CA SER A 287 -3.15 7.68 -22.73
C SER A 287 -2.62 6.95 -21.51
N GLY A 288 -3.53 6.30 -20.78
CA GLY A 288 -3.25 5.55 -19.58
C GLY A 288 -4.43 5.60 -18.60
N THR A 289 -4.25 5.02 -17.43
CA THR A 289 -5.24 5.06 -16.35
C THR A 289 -4.84 6.07 -15.30
N MET A 290 -5.65 7.10 -15.19
CA MET A 290 -5.56 8.19 -14.21
C MET A 290 -6.69 8.06 -13.19
N VAL A 291 -6.63 8.84 -12.13
CA VAL A 291 -7.75 9.02 -11.20
C VAL A 291 -8.08 10.51 -11.06
N ILE A 292 -9.32 10.82 -10.72
CA ILE A 292 -9.68 12.19 -10.38
C ILE A 292 -8.97 12.56 -9.08
N MET A 293 -8.11 13.59 -9.11
CA MET A 293 -7.31 14.03 -7.97
C MET A 293 -7.93 15.23 -7.23
N GLU A 294 -8.63 16.07 -7.97
CA GLU A 294 -9.24 17.31 -7.44
C GLU A 294 -10.51 17.62 -8.21
N LYS A 295 -11.47 18.26 -7.55
CA LYS A 295 -12.73 18.72 -8.17
C LYS A 295 -12.97 20.15 -7.76
N LYS A 296 -13.15 21.03 -8.77
CA LYS A 296 -13.51 22.45 -8.58
C LYS A 296 -14.73 22.79 -9.43
N LYS A 297 -15.72 23.45 -8.81
CA LYS A 297 -16.92 23.89 -9.52
C LYS A 297 -16.57 24.88 -10.64
N SER A 298 -15.65 25.79 -10.36
CA SER A 298 -15.02 26.70 -11.34
C SER A 298 -13.55 26.90 -10.97
N THR A 299 -12.71 27.13 -11.97
CA THR A 299 -11.29 27.47 -11.80
C THR A 299 -10.77 28.18 -13.03
N VAL A 300 -9.70 28.95 -12.88
CA VAL A 300 -9.04 29.63 -14.01
C VAL A 300 -7.88 28.78 -14.49
N PHE A 301 -7.83 28.50 -15.78
CA PHE A 301 -6.65 28.06 -16.48
C PHE A 301 -5.85 29.26 -16.91
N ASP A 302 -4.64 29.36 -16.41
CA ASP A 302 -3.66 30.37 -16.79
C ASP A 302 -2.42 29.67 -17.30
N THR A 303 -2.19 29.75 -18.60
CA THR A 303 -1.05 29.12 -19.28
C THR A 303 -0.08 30.17 -19.82
N ARG A 304 -0.11 31.41 -19.31
CA ARG A 304 0.76 32.51 -19.79
C ARG A 304 2.24 32.19 -19.65
N ASP A 305 2.61 31.29 -18.75
CA ASP A 305 3.97 30.83 -18.53
C ASP A 305 4.40 29.68 -19.49
N ASP A 306 3.51 29.20 -20.40
CA ASP A 306 3.88 28.16 -21.36
C ASP A 306 5.02 28.70 -22.27
N PRO A 307 6.10 27.92 -22.46
CA PRO A 307 7.20 28.32 -23.33
C PRO A 307 6.75 28.63 -24.76
N ASN A 308 5.75 27.93 -25.28
CA ASN A 308 5.18 28.17 -26.59
C ASN A 308 4.07 29.23 -26.52
N PRO A 309 4.27 30.43 -27.13
CA PRO A 309 3.24 31.49 -27.16
C PRO A 309 1.87 31.05 -27.69
N ALA A 310 1.83 30.10 -28.63
CA ALA A 310 0.59 29.58 -29.22
C ALA A 310 -0.29 28.78 -28.22
N ASN A 311 0.27 28.41 -27.07
CA ASN A 311 -0.44 27.71 -25.99
C ASN A 311 -0.85 28.66 -24.85
N ARG A 312 -0.51 29.95 -24.93
CA ARG A 312 -0.77 30.92 -23.85
C ARG A 312 -2.18 31.45 -23.94
N TYR A 313 -2.94 31.22 -22.87
CA TYR A 313 -4.30 31.75 -22.70
C TYR A 313 -4.68 31.83 -21.24
N VAL A 314 -5.72 32.57 -20.94
CA VAL A 314 -6.41 32.60 -19.67
C VAL A 314 -7.87 32.31 -19.94
N THR A 315 -8.43 31.32 -19.28
CA THR A 315 -9.84 30.96 -19.42
C THR A 315 -10.41 30.41 -18.12
N GLU A 316 -11.62 30.79 -17.80
CA GLU A 316 -12.38 30.17 -16.76
C GLU A 316 -13.04 28.90 -17.28
N ILE A 317 -12.96 27.82 -16.50
CA ILE A 317 -13.59 26.54 -16.79
C ILE A 317 -14.45 26.08 -15.62
N ASP A 318 -15.61 25.49 -15.95
CA ASP A 318 -16.54 24.94 -14.98
C ASP A 318 -16.43 23.43 -14.88
N PHE A 319 -16.83 22.91 -13.70
CA PHE A 319 -16.89 21.47 -13.39
C PHE A 319 -15.57 20.75 -13.65
N ALA A 320 -14.47 21.40 -13.26
CA ALA A 320 -13.12 20.94 -13.46
C ALA A 320 -12.78 19.76 -12.56
N GLN A 321 -12.33 18.65 -13.16
CA GLN A 321 -11.90 17.43 -12.50
C GLN A 321 -10.47 17.12 -12.94
N ARG A 322 -9.51 17.34 -12.04
CA ARG A 322 -8.09 17.22 -12.34
C ARG A 322 -7.64 15.76 -12.44
N LEU A 323 -6.87 15.45 -13.50
CA LEU A 323 -6.34 14.11 -13.77
C LEU A 323 -4.83 14.02 -13.61
N THR A 324 -4.09 15.09 -13.96
CA THR A 324 -2.63 15.11 -13.94
C THR A 324 -2.06 16.36 -13.30
N TRP A 325 -0.82 16.29 -12.80
CA TRP A 325 -0.08 17.46 -12.34
C TRP A 325 0.23 18.41 -13.51
N GLY A 326 0.41 17.86 -14.72
CA GLY A 326 0.63 18.63 -15.94
C GLY A 326 -0.59 19.39 -16.48
N GLY A 327 -1.72 19.37 -15.74
CA GLY A 327 -2.87 20.25 -16.06
C GLY A 327 -3.88 19.61 -17.02
N GLU A 328 -3.99 18.30 -17.10
CA GLU A 328 -5.09 17.63 -17.80
C GLU A 328 -6.32 17.49 -16.89
N TYR A 329 -7.49 17.86 -17.40
CA TYR A 329 -8.76 17.85 -16.67
C TYR A 329 -9.89 17.30 -17.54
N ILE A 330 -10.95 16.80 -16.91
CA ILE A 330 -12.29 16.75 -17.52
C ILE A 330 -12.99 18.05 -17.13
N HIS A 331 -13.56 18.80 -18.09
CA HIS A 331 -14.25 20.05 -17.77
C HIS A 331 -15.31 20.43 -18.83
N ALA A 332 -16.17 21.37 -18.48
CA ALA A 332 -17.09 21.98 -19.43
C ALA A 332 -16.34 22.80 -20.48
N ALA A 333 -16.62 22.52 -21.74
CA ALA A 333 -16.04 23.23 -22.88
C ALA A 333 -17.10 23.54 -23.93
N PRO A 334 -18.03 24.49 -23.65
CA PRO A 334 -19.14 24.84 -24.56
C PRO A 334 -18.67 25.32 -25.92
N TRP A 335 -17.48 25.93 -26.01
CA TRP A 335 -16.88 26.41 -27.27
C TRP A 335 -16.46 25.29 -28.21
N SER A 336 -16.34 24.05 -27.75
CA SER A 336 -15.91 22.91 -28.57
C SER A 336 -17.01 21.87 -28.83
N VAL A 337 -18.26 22.16 -28.53
CA VAL A 337 -19.38 21.20 -28.68
C VAL A 337 -19.49 20.69 -30.13
N GLY A 338 -19.22 21.51 -31.13
CA GLY A 338 -19.23 21.11 -32.56
C GLY A 338 -18.07 20.15 -32.93
N ASP A 339 -17.04 20.07 -32.11
CA ASP A 339 -15.85 19.21 -32.28
C ASP A 339 -15.95 17.90 -31.51
N GLN A 340 -16.70 17.90 -30.40
CA GLN A 340 -16.88 16.73 -29.55
C GLN A 340 -17.50 15.58 -30.33
N GLY A 341 -16.89 14.39 -30.24
CA GLY A 341 -17.24 13.21 -31.02
C GLY A 341 -16.71 13.21 -32.46
N ARG A 342 -15.93 14.23 -32.88
CA ARG A 342 -15.43 14.39 -34.25
C ARG A 342 -13.94 14.61 -34.34
N ARG A 343 -13.40 15.61 -33.65
CA ARG A 343 -11.96 15.97 -33.68
C ARG A 343 -11.44 16.48 -32.36
N ASN A 344 -10.12 16.40 -32.17
CA ASN A 344 -9.42 16.85 -31.00
C ASN A 344 -8.97 18.30 -31.15
N VAL A 345 -9.35 19.17 -30.22
CA VAL A 345 -9.06 20.61 -30.28
C VAL A 345 -8.53 21.18 -28.96
N SER A 346 -8.50 20.40 -27.86
CA SER A 346 -8.02 20.90 -26.58
C SER A 346 -6.48 20.97 -26.51
N HIS A 347 -5.96 21.49 -25.39
CA HIS A 347 -4.53 21.52 -25.09
C HIS A 347 -4.09 20.36 -24.16
N GLY A 348 -4.88 19.27 -24.13
CA GLY A 348 -4.61 18.06 -23.32
C GLY A 348 -5.81 17.61 -22.49
N CYS A 349 -6.75 18.50 -22.21
CA CYS A 349 -7.95 18.19 -21.44
C CYS A 349 -8.96 17.31 -22.20
N VAL A 350 -9.86 16.70 -21.46
CA VAL A 350 -11.05 16.01 -21.95
C VAL A 350 -12.20 17.01 -21.95
N ASN A 351 -12.47 17.62 -23.10
CA ASN A 351 -13.56 18.57 -23.28
C ASN A 351 -14.89 17.85 -23.42
N VAL A 352 -15.87 18.23 -22.61
CA VAL A 352 -17.27 17.77 -22.70
C VAL A 352 -18.25 18.96 -22.71
N SER A 353 -19.48 18.73 -23.10
CA SER A 353 -20.51 19.78 -23.03
C SER A 353 -20.81 20.14 -21.56
N THR A 354 -21.28 21.35 -21.31
CA THR A 354 -21.61 21.80 -19.93
C THR A 354 -22.60 20.88 -19.23
N PRO A 355 -23.67 20.38 -19.84
CA PRO A 355 -24.56 19.40 -19.21
C PRO A 355 -23.84 18.09 -18.84
N ASN A 356 -22.93 17.58 -19.70
CA ASN A 356 -22.15 16.37 -19.44
C ASN A 356 -21.12 16.60 -18.34
N ALA A 357 -20.42 17.73 -18.33
CA ALA A 357 -19.47 18.09 -17.29
C ALA A 357 -20.13 18.18 -15.91
N ARG A 358 -21.29 18.85 -15.82
CA ARG A 358 -22.09 18.93 -14.59
C ARG A 358 -22.51 17.56 -14.12
N TRP A 359 -23.06 16.73 -15.02
CA TRP A 359 -23.54 15.38 -14.71
C TRP A 359 -22.42 14.49 -14.15
N LEU A 360 -21.22 14.54 -14.76
CA LEU A 360 -20.02 13.85 -14.26
C LEU A 360 -19.61 14.40 -12.89
N PHE A 361 -19.50 15.72 -12.78
CA PHE A 361 -19.05 16.38 -11.55
C PHE A 361 -19.91 16.05 -10.33
N GLU A 362 -21.21 15.92 -10.49
CA GLU A 362 -22.14 15.60 -9.41
C GLU A 362 -22.03 14.15 -8.95
N ARG A 363 -21.55 13.21 -9.81
CA ARG A 363 -21.51 11.78 -9.53
C ARG A 363 -20.15 11.25 -9.18
N THR A 364 -19.13 11.80 -9.78
CA THR A 364 -17.74 11.34 -9.55
C THR A 364 -17.23 11.69 -8.18
N LYS A 365 -16.26 10.92 -7.73
CA LYS A 365 -15.48 11.12 -6.49
C LYS A 365 -13.99 11.28 -6.83
N ILE A 366 -13.24 11.93 -5.94
CA ILE A 366 -11.78 11.85 -5.98
C ILE A 366 -11.41 10.37 -5.85
N GLY A 367 -10.52 9.87 -6.69
CA GLY A 367 -10.16 8.46 -6.75
C GLY A 367 -10.97 7.60 -7.71
N ASP A 368 -11.95 8.17 -8.46
CA ASP A 368 -12.60 7.44 -9.55
C ASP A 368 -11.65 7.33 -10.75
N PRO A 369 -11.53 6.14 -11.39
CA PRO A 369 -10.62 5.92 -12.50
C PRO A 369 -11.12 6.52 -13.80
N VAL A 370 -10.17 7.08 -14.56
CA VAL A 370 -10.35 7.60 -15.92
C VAL A 370 -9.29 6.95 -16.81
N THR A 371 -9.70 6.08 -17.70
CA THR A 371 -8.79 5.45 -18.67
C THR A 371 -8.97 6.13 -20.03
N ILE A 372 -7.89 6.68 -20.59
CA ILE A 372 -7.85 7.25 -21.93
C ILE A 372 -6.99 6.36 -22.82
N ALA A 373 -7.49 5.97 -23.97
CA ALA A 373 -6.80 5.10 -24.90
C ALA A 373 -6.68 5.72 -26.30
N GLY A 374 -5.60 5.35 -27.01
CA GLY A 374 -5.41 5.65 -28.43
C GLY A 374 -4.94 7.06 -28.76
N THR A 375 -4.34 7.78 -27.79
CA THR A 375 -3.68 9.07 -28.08
C THR A 375 -2.18 8.85 -28.33
N GLU A 376 -1.52 9.87 -28.88
CA GLU A 376 -0.11 9.82 -29.27
C GLU A 376 0.86 9.91 -28.08
N ARG A 377 0.40 10.34 -26.90
CA ARG A 377 1.22 10.54 -25.71
C ARG A 377 0.86 9.52 -24.63
N LYS A 378 1.85 8.83 -24.11
CA LYS A 378 1.68 7.97 -22.92
C LYS A 378 1.68 8.81 -21.64
N LEU A 379 0.90 8.39 -20.66
CA LEU A 379 0.93 8.97 -19.32
C LEU A 379 2.32 8.71 -18.68
N ALA A 380 2.98 9.78 -18.27
CA ALA A 380 4.26 9.69 -17.57
C ALA A 380 4.06 9.30 -16.10
N ASP A 381 4.93 8.42 -15.59
CA ASP A 381 4.91 8.04 -14.17
C ASP A 381 5.12 9.26 -13.26
N GLY A 382 4.29 9.36 -12.22
CA GLY A 382 4.29 10.49 -11.29
C GLY A 382 3.65 11.78 -11.82
N ASN A 383 3.13 11.81 -13.06
CA ASN A 383 2.35 12.95 -13.54
C ASN A 383 0.88 12.82 -13.10
N GLY A 384 0.64 12.92 -11.81
CA GLY A 384 -0.62 12.65 -11.14
C GLY A 384 -0.50 11.41 -10.26
N TRP A 385 -1.62 10.90 -9.78
CA TRP A 385 -1.64 9.64 -9.01
C TRP A 385 -1.71 8.45 -9.97
N THR A 386 -0.54 8.10 -10.52
CA THR A 386 -0.41 7.18 -11.66
C THR A 386 -0.33 5.70 -11.26
N ALA A 387 -0.67 5.37 -10.02
CA ALA A 387 -0.56 4.02 -9.47
C ALA A 387 -1.21 2.93 -10.36
N TRP A 388 -2.31 3.23 -11.02
CA TRP A 388 -3.08 2.29 -11.86
C TRP A 388 -2.65 2.28 -13.33
N ASN A 389 -1.69 3.11 -13.70
CA ASN A 389 -1.08 3.08 -15.04
C ASN A 389 0.00 2.01 -15.17
N LEU A 390 0.44 1.43 -14.06
CA LEU A 390 1.37 0.31 -13.99
C LEU A 390 0.59 -0.99 -13.83
N SER A 391 1.06 -2.07 -14.49
CA SER A 391 0.61 -3.42 -14.16
C SER A 391 0.93 -3.73 -12.69
N TRP A 392 0.34 -4.78 -12.13
CA TRP A 392 0.69 -5.18 -10.76
C TRP A 392 2.15 -5.62 -10.65
N GLU A 393 2.64 -6.37 -11.62
CA GLU A 393 4.03 -6.84 -11.71
C GLU A 393 5.05 -5.68 -11.77
N GLU A 394 4.71 -4.59 -12.47
CA GLU A 394 5.54 -3.38 -12.51
C GLU A 394 5.44 -2.61 -11.18
N PHE A 395 4.25 -2.52 -10.61
CA PHE A 395 4.01 -1.78 -9.39
C PHE A 395 4.77 -2.36 -8.20
N VAL A 396 4.75 -3.68 -8.02
CA VAL A 396 5.45 -4.33 -6.88
C VAL A 396 6.97 -4.12 -6.91
N LYS A 397 7.57 -3.95 -8.10
CA LYS A 397 9.02 -3.66 -8.25
C LYS A 397 9.42 -2.31 -7.67
N GLY A 398 8.49 -1.39 -7.48
CA GLY A 398 8.74 -0.08 -6.88
C GLY A 398 8.69 -0.08 -5.35
N SER A 399 8.40 -1.21 -4.70
CA SER A 399 8.45 -1.33 -3.25
C SER A 399 9.88 -1.26 -2.71
N ALA A 400 10.06 -0.59 -1.59
CA ALA A 400 11.35 -0.55 -0.89
C ALA A 400 11.52 -1.69 0.13
N LEU A 401 10.47 -2.49 0.35
CA LEU A 401 10.47 -3.68 1.19
C LEU A 401 10.06 -4.90 0.37
N PRO A 402 10.43 -6.11 0.80
CA PRO A 402 9.89 -7.33 0.20
C PRO A 402 8.36 -7.29 0.16
N VAL A 403 7.80 -7.72 -0.95
CA VAL A 403 6.34 -7.86 -1.10
C VAL A 403 5.96 -9.24 -0.57
N PRO A 404 4.92 -9.37 0.26
CA PRO A 404 4.46 -10.67 0.75
C PRO A 404 4.16 -11.64 -0.40
N ASP A 405 4.52 -12.93 -0.25
CA ASP A 405 4.39 -13.94 -1.30
C ASP A 405 2.93 -14.09 -1.81
N ASN A 406 1.96 -13.90 -0.92
CA ASN A 406 0.53 -13.92 -1.26
C ASN A 406 0.08 -12.71 -2.10
N LEU A 407 0.93 -11.72 -2.31
CA LEU A 407 0.73 -10.54 -3.16
C LEU A 407 1.68 -10.51 -4.35
N GLY A 408 2.69 -11.38 -4.38
CA GLY A 408 3.54 -11.59 -5.53
C GLY A 408 2.73 -12.16 -6.70
N SER A 409 3.15 -11.83 -7.93
CA SER A 409 2.55 -12.35 -9.17
C SER A 409 2.82 -13.82 -9.33
#